data_8a6ce06fbb7d74cb697448a6202e92b1
#
_entry.id   8a6ce06fbb7d74cb697448a6202e92b1
#
_cell.length_a   1.000
_cell.length_b   1.000
_cell.length_c   1.000
_cell.angle_alpha   90.00
_cell.angle_beta   90.00
_cell.angle_gamma   90.00
#
_symmetry.space_group_name_H-M   'P 1'
#
loop_
_entity.id
_entity.type
_entity.pdbx_description
1 polymer ?
#
loop_
_entity_poly.entity_id
_entity_poly.type
_entity_poly.pdbx_seq_one_letter_code
_entity_poly.pdbx_strand_id
1 'polypeptide(L)'
;HKLGAIAILASNQLKDHDFEYRFNAAGISAILCTADGDVADEAEKAIAATDTVKTKIIVNGEREGWHSFNEEYSLFSGKFERTEDSPCGNDPMLMFFTSGTTGYPKIAVHNYKYPLGHLITAKYWHCVNPDGLHLTISDTGWAKAMWGKLYGQWLCEAGLFVYDFDRFHAADILPMFKKYGITTFCAPPTMYRMMIKEDLTKYDLSSVERATIAGEALNPEVFNQLEKLTGLKVMEGFGQSETTLVIGNLVGTPHKLGSMGKPTPLYDVRLLDPDGNEVPTGEIGEIAIRTADGAPCGLFTEYYLEPDKTAEVRHDGYYRCGDLAWKDEDGFFWY
;
A
#
# COMPACT_ATOMS: atom_id res chain seq x y z
N HIS A 1 -4.43 5.66 -15.62
CA HIS A 1 -3.98 4.36 -16.11
C HIS A 1 -4.45 4.08 -17.55
N LYS A 2 -5.74 4.24 -17.86
CA LYS A 2 -6.24 3.96 -19.22
C LYS A 2 -5.55 4.77 -20.32
N LEU A 3 -5.09 5.97 -20.01
CA LEU A 3 -4.36 6.87 -20.93
C LEU A 3 -2.85 6.60 -20.99
N GLY A 4 -2.32 5.62 -20.29
CA GLY A 4 -0.89 5.38 -20.19
C GLY A 4 -0.17 6.29 -19.20
N ALA A 5 -0.88 7.12 -18.46
CA ALA A 5 -0.26 7.92 -17.40
C ALA A 5 0.20 7.00 -16.25
N ILE A 6 1.47 7.11 -15.90
CA ILE A 6 2.06 6.41 -14.75
C ILE A 6 1.72 7.23 -13.51
N ALA A 7 0.93 6.65 -12.61
CA ALA A 7 0.56 7.32 -11.37
C ALA A 7 1.70 7.26 -10.35
N ILE A 8 1.99 8.40 -9.71
CA ILE A 8 2.96 8.50 -8.62
C ILE A 8 2.22 9.04 -7.41
N LEU A 9 2.13 8.23 -6.38
CA LEU A 9 1.43 8.60 -5.16
C LEU A 9 2.30 9.50 -4.28
N ALA A 10 1.67 10.50 -3.69
CA ALA A 10 2.33 11.46 -2.82
C ALA A 10 1.45 11.81 -1.62
N SER A 11 2.09 12.07 -0.48
CA SER A 11 1.43 12.63 0.70
C SER A 11 1.15 14.12 0.49
N ASN A 12 0.05 14.61 1.03
CA ASN A 12 -0.26 16.03 1.10
C ASN A 12 0.62 16.79 2.11
N GLN A 13 1.46 16.08 2.85
CA GLN A 13 2.40 16.67 3.84
C GLN A 13 3.78 16.98 3.26
N LEU A 14 4.02 16.69 1.98
CA LEU A 14 5.29 16.97 1.32
C LEU A 14 5.56 18.47 1.30
N LYS A 15 6.84 18.83 1.41
CA LYS A 15 7.33 20.20 1.33
C LYS A 15 8.00 20.47 -0.03
N ASP A 16 8.29 21.72 -0.31
CA ASP A 16 8.87 22.18 -1.59
C ASP A 16 10.09 21.35 -2.03
N HIS A 17 11.04 21.10 -1.13
CA HIS A 17 12.24 20.29 -1.43
C HIS A 17 11.93 18.81 -1.75
N ASP A 18 10.88 18.24 -1.12
CA ASP A 18 10.43 16.87 -1.43
C ASP A 18 9.80 16.81 -2.84
N PHE A 19 9.00 17.81 -3.19
CA PHE A 19 8.41 17.95 -4.52
C PHE A 19 9.48 18.17 -5.58
N GLU A 20 10.42 19.08 -5.36
CA GLU A 20 11.52 19.37 -6.28
C GLU A 20 12.31 18.08 -6.61
N TYR A 21 12.70 17.33 -5.56
CA TYR A 21 13.36 16.05 -5.75
C TYR A 21 12.53 15.09 -6.60
N ARG A 22 11.25 14.90 -6.27
CA ARG A 22 10.36 13.95 -6.95
C ARG A 22 10.09 14.35 -8.40
N PHE A 23 9.88 15.63 -8.66
CA PHE A 23 9.66 16.12 -10.02
C PHE A 23 10.85 15.84 -10.92
N ASN A 24 12.05 16.10 -10.44
CA ASN A 24 13.28 15.85 -11.19
C ASN A 24 13.60 14.35 -11.30
N ALA A 25 13.55 13.60 -10.20
CA ALA A 25 13.96 12.19 -10.17
C ALA A 25 13.06 11.29 -11.02
N ALA A 26 11.76 11.57 -11.09
CA ALA A 26 10.81 10.78 -11.88
C ALA A 26 10.38 11.46 -13.19
N GLY A 27 10.89 12.66 -13.51
CA GLY A 27 10.49 13.41 -14.70
C GLY A 27 8.98 13.71 -14.72
N ILE A 28 8.41 14.11 -13.58
CA ILE A 28 6.96 14.26 -13.42
C ILE A 28 6.46 15.41 -14.30
N SER A 29 5.56 15.08 -15.24
CA SER A 29 5.03 16.04 -16.20
C SER A 29 3.67 16.67 -15.81
N ALA A 30 2.98 16.07 -14.85
CA ALA A 30 1.70 16.56 -14.36
C ALA A 30 1.58 16.39 -12.84
N ILE A 31 0.96 17.36 -12.18
CA ILE A 31 0.58 17.25 -10.77
C ILE A 31 -0.92 17.44 -10.62
N LEU A 32 -1.52 16.64 -9.73
CA LEU A 32 -2.88 16.81 -9.24
C LEU A 32 -2.84 16.84 -7.73
N CYS A 33 -3.29 17.91 -7.10
CA CYS A 33 -3.34 18.05 -5.65
C CYS A 33 -4.62 18.76 -5.19
N THR A 34 -4.89 18.65 -3.89
CA THR A 34 -6.02 19.37 -3.28
C THR A 34 -5.69 20.84 -3.05
N ALA A 35 -6.73 21.67 -2.99
CA ALA A 35 -6.62 23.07 -2.53
C ALA A 35 -6.57 23.17 -1.01
N ASP A 36 -6.83 22.07 -0.28
CA ASP A 36 -6.82 22.05 1.17
C ASP A 36 -5.38 22.13 1.72
N GLY A 37 -5.18 22.90 2.77
CA GLY A 37 -3.89 23.08 3.42
C GLY A 37 -2.88 23.85 2.55
N ASP A 38 -1.59 23.54 2.72
CA ASP A 38 -0.46 24.24 2.08
C ASP A 38 0.17 23.46 0.92
N VAL A 39 -0.35 22.26 0.59
CA VAL A 39 0.27 21.36 -0.39
C VAL A 39 0.42 21.98 -1.78
N ALA A 40 -0.57 22.78 -2.23
CA ALA A 40 -0.50 23.46 -3.52
C ALA A 40 0.55 24.57 -3.54
N ASP A 41 0.74 25.27 -2.40
CA ASP A 41 1.78 26.31 -2.26
C ASP A 41 3.17 25.70 -2.26
N GLU A 42 3.36 24.60 -1.55
CA GLU A 42 4.63 23.86 -1.53
C GLU A 42 4.97 23.30 -2.93
N ALA A 43 3.97 22.74 -3.63
CA ALA A 43 4.16 22.26 -4.99
C ALA A 43 4.52 23.41 -5.97
N GLU A 44 3.87 24.57 -5.86
CA GLU A 44 4.16 25.72 -6.74
C GLU A 44 5.60 26.23 -6.58
N LYS A 45 6.12 26.27 -5.34
CA LYS A 45 7.54 26.63 -5.09
C LYS A 45 8.48 25.66 -5.82
N ALA A 46 8.21 24.36 -5.73
CA ALA A 46 9.01 23.34 -6.39
C ALA A 46 8.89 23.42 -7.93
N ILE A 47 7.69 23.69 -8.46
CA ILE A 47 7.47 23.86 -9.91
C ILE A 47 8.30 25.01 -10.46
N ALA A 48 8.42 26.11 -9.71
CA ALA A 48 9.24 27.24 -10.11
C ALA A 48 10.76 26.92 -10.20
N ALA A 49 11.20 25.84 -9.52
CA ALA A 49 12.59 25.36 -9.50
C ALA A 49 12.85 24.19 -10.47
N THR A 50 11.84 23.74 -11.23
CA THR A 50 11.97 22.59 -12.14
C THR A 50 11.35 22.87 -13.50
N ASP A 51 11.79 22.15 -14.55
CA ASP A 51 11.25 22.26 -15.91
C ASP A 51 10.36 21.08 -16.31
N THR A 52 10.10 20.14 -15.41
CA THR A 52 9.42 18.87 -15.77
C THR A 52 7.91 19.02 -15.81
N VAL A 53 7.31 19.70 -14.84
CA VAL A 53 5.85 19.82 -14.67
C VAL A 53 5.26 20.76 -15.71
N LYS A 54 4.37 20.24 -16.57
CA LYS A 54 3.69 20.98 -17.63
C LYS A 54 2.20 21.18 -17.37
N THR A 55 1.59 20.25 -16.62
CA THR A 55 0.14 20.29 -16.32
C THR A 55 -0.07 20.34 -14.81
N LYS A 56 -0.86 21.29 -14.38
CA LYS A 56 -1.19 21.54 -12.97
C LYS A 56 -2.70 21.47 -12.80
N ILE A 57 -3.17 20.59 -11.91
CA ILE A 57 -4.60 20.36 -11.67
C ILE A 57 -4.88 20.49 -10.18
N ILE A 58 -5.84 21.35 -9.83
CA ILE A 58 -6.29 21.57 -8.46
C ILE A 58 -7.64 20.93 -8.22
N VAL A 59 -7.81 20.26 -7.10
CA VAL A 59 -9.07 19.62 -6.66
C VAL A 59 -9.64 20.42 -5.50
N ASN A 60 -10.96 20.58 -5.47
CA ASN A 60 -11.72 21.29 -4.43
C ASN A 60 -11.36 22.79 -4.29
N GLY A 61 -10.98 23.43 -5.39
CA GLY A 61 -10.69 24.85 -5.41
C GLY A 61 -10.27 25.36 -6.77
N GLU A 62 -9.89 26.63 -6.80
CA GLU A 62 -9.38 27.33 -7.98
C GLU A 62 -8.01 27.91 -7.66
N ARG A 63 -7.11 27.92 -8.65
CA ARG A 63 -5.79 28.52 -8.54
C ARG A 63 -5.36 29.05 -9.91
N GLU A 64 -4.84 30.27 -9.95
CA GLU A 64 -4.36 30.88 -11.18
C GLU A 64 -3.27 30.02 -11.85
N GLY A 65 -3.45 29.73 -13.13
CA GLY A 65 -2.55 28.88 -13.91
C GLY A 65 -2.67 27.39 -13.66
N TRP A 66 -3.70 26.95 -12.94
CA TRP A 66 -4.06 25.54 -12.72
C TRP A 66 -5.42 25.23 -13.34
N HIS A 67 -5.59 24.01 -13.82
CA HIS A 67 -6.89 23.48 -14.21
C HIS A 67 -7.71 23.13 -12.99
N SER A 68 -8.97 23.54 -12.93
CA SER A 68 -9.90 23.12 -11.86
C SER A 68 -10.51 21.76 -12.20
N PHE A 69 -10.13 20.73 -11.42
CA PHE A 69 -10.67 19.39 -11.63
C PHE A 69 -12.20 19.37 -11.55
N ASN A 70 -12.76 20.01 -10.52
CA ASN A 70 -14.19 19.96 -10.25
C ASN A 70 -15.04 20.64 -11.34
N GLU A 71 -14.50 21.66 -11.99
CA GLU A 71 -15.19 22.37 -13.07
C GLU A 71 -15.02 21.72 -14.43
N GLU A 72 -13.79 21.21 -14.69
CA GLU A 72 -13.43 20.78 -16.05
C GLU A 72 -13.72 19.28 -16.31
N TYR A 73 -13.69 18.38 -15.28
CA TYR A 73 -13.81 16.94 -15.54
C TYR A 73 -15.10 16.55 -16.28
N SER A 74 -16.20 17.29 -16.07
CA SER A 74 -17.49 17.03 -16.71
C SER A 74 -17.55 17.47 -18.18
N LEU A 75 -16.58 18.27 -18.64
CA LEU A 75 -16.47 18.72 -20.03
C LEU A 75 -15.91 17.64 -20.94
N PHE A 76 -15.30 16.59 -20.37
CA PHE A 76 -14.67 15.52 -21.11
C PHE A 76 -15.59 14.29 -21.24
N SER A 77 -15.39 13.52 -22.32
CA SER A 77 -16.13 12.28 -22.53
C SER A 77 -15.80 11.25 -21.43
N GLY A 78 -16.83 10.65 -20.84
CA GLY A 78 -16.67 9.49 -19.96
C GLY A 78 -16.35 8.18 -20.70
N LYS A 79 -16.37 8.18 -22.04
CA LYS A 79 -16.04 7.02 -22.86
C LYS A 79 -14.54 6.97 -23.12
N PHE A 80 -13.94 5.83 -22.83
CA PHE A 80 -12.58 5.50 -23.22
C PHE A 80 -12.62 4.37 -24.24
N GLU A 81 -12.05 4.60 -25.41
CA GLU A 81 -11.88 3.57 -26.44
C GLU A 81 -10.46 3.03 -26.39
N ARG A 82 -10.34 1.72 -26.13
CA ARG A 82 -9.06 1.05 -26.13
C ARG A 82 -8.57 0.88 -27.58
N THR A 83 -7.31 1.27 -27.81
CA THR A 83 -6.59 1.07 -29.06
C THR A 83 -5.52 0.01 -28.91
N GLU A 84 -4.84 -0.36 -30.00
CA GLU A 84 -3.71 -1.26 -29.97
C GLU A 84 -2.53 -0.71 -29.13
N ASP A 85 -2.38 0.62 -29.11
CA ASP A 85 -1.35 1.32 -28.32
C ASP A 85 -1.74 1.54 -26.84
N SER A 86 -2.92 1.09 -26.44
CA SER A 86 -3.34 1.22 -25.04
C SER A 86 -2.47 0.37 -24.12
N PRO A 87 -1.95 0.93 -23.04
CA PRO A 87 -1.00 0.25 -22.18
C PRO A 87 -1.59 -0.98 -21.51
N CYS A 88 -0.78 -2.03 -21.33
CA CYS A 88 -1.20 -3.28 -20.70
C CYS A 88 0.00 -4.12 -20.26
N GLY A 89 -0.28 -5.20 -19.54
CA GLY A 89 0.71 -6.24 -19.23
C GLY A 89 1.94 -5.73 -18.50
N ASN A 90 3.06 -5.64 -19.18
CA ASN A 90 4.35 -5.25 -18.59
C ASN A 90 4.64 -3.75 -18.65
N ASP A 91 3.76 -2.96 -19.29
CA ASP A 91 3.96 -1.51 -19.35
C ASP A 91 3.93 -0.89 -17.95
N PRO A 92 4.72 0.17 -17.69
CA PRO A 92 4.69 0.85 -16.40
C PRO A 92 3.31 1.47 -16.12
N MET A 93 2.83 1.29 -14.89
CA MET A 93 1.51 1.75 -14.47
C MET A 93 1.57 2.67 -13.26
N LEU A 94 2.47 2.37 -12.34
CA LEU A 94 2.49 2.96 -11.01
C LEU A 94 3.94 3.04 -10.50
N MET A 95 4.27 4.11 -9.80
CA MET A 95 5.57 4.28 -9.15
C MET A 95 5.39 4.67 -7.69
N PHE A 96 6.23 4.10 -6.83
CA PHE A 96 6.30 4.48 -5.42
C PHE A 96 7.68 4.99 -5.06
N PHE A 97 7.74 6.13 -4.41
CA PHE A 97 8.94 6.55 -3.70
C PHE A 97 9.05 5.76 -2.39
N THR A 98 10.11 4.99 -2.23
CA THR A 98 10.37 4.14 -1.07
C THR A 98 11.64 4.58 -0.36
N SER A 99 11.71 4.37 0.96
CA SER A 99 12.88 4.75 1.75
C SER A 99 14.14 4.05 1.23
N GLY A 100 15.15 4.84 0.91
CA GLY A 100 16.47 4.34 0.49
C GLY A 100 17.46 4.36 1.65
N THR A 101 18.43 3.44 1.63
CA THR A 101 19.55 3.40 2.58
C THR A 101 20.54 4.55 2.39
N THR A 102 20.49 5.26 1.25
CA THR A 102 21.44 6.31 0.82
C THR A 102 20.93 7.74 1.04
N GLY A 103 19.83 7.94 1.76
CA GLY A 103 19.26 9.25 2.10
C GLY A 103 18.18 9.76 1.14
N TYR A 104 18.22 9.43 -0.15
CA TYR A 104 17.15 9.77 -1.10
C TYR A 104 16.26 8.55 -1.40
N PRO A 105 14.92 8.74 -1.52
CA PRO A 105 14.01 7.66 -1.87
C PRO A 105 14.33 7.02 -3.22
N LYS A 106 14.29 5.69 -3.29
CA LYS A 106 14.27 4.95 -4.56
C LYS A 106 12.85 4.98 -5.15
N ILE A 107 12.74 4.71 -6.44
CA ILE A 107 11.45 4.71 -7.14
C ILE A 107 11.15 3.29 -7.64
N ALA A 108 10.29 2.57 -6.94
CA ALA A 108 9.85 1.24 -7.35
C ALA A 108 8.77 1.35 -8.45
N VAL A 109 9.00 0.69 -9.59
CA VAL A 109 8.08 0.69 -10.74
C VAL A 109 7.23 -0.56 -10.73
N HIS A 110 5.92 -0.40 -10.85
CA HIS A 110 4.96 -1.49 -11.04
C HIS A 110 4.27 -1.40 -12.39
N ASN A 111 3.96 -2.56 -12.94
CA ASN A 111 3.29 -2.70 -14.22
C ASN A 111 1.77 -2.99 -14.07
N TYR A 112 1.06 -3.14 -15.19
CA TYR A 112 -0.39 -3.39 -15.21
C TYR A 112 -0.81 -4.75 -14.63
N LYS A 113 0.13 -5.60 -14.19
CA LYS A 113 -0.16 -6.83 -13.44
C LYS A 113 -0.25 -6.61 -11.92
N TYR A 114 0.25 -5.47 -11.41
CA TYR A 114 0.24 -5.15 -9.98
C TYR A 114 -1.15 -5.25 -9.33
N PRO A 115 -2.23 -4.72 -9.94
CA PRO A 115 -3.58 -4.88 -9.40
C PRO A 115 -4.01 -6.34 -9.20
N LEU A 116 -3.57 -7.25 -10.09
CA LEU A 116 -3.92 -8.67 -10.00
C LEU A 116 -3.30 -9.34 -8.76
N GLY A 117 -2.09 -8.92 -8.38
CA GLY A 117 -1.45 -9.36 -7.14
C GLY A 117 -2.25 -9.02 -5.88
N HIS A 118 -3.00 -7.92 -5.92
CA HIS A 118 -3.86 -7.49 -4.82
C HIS A 118 -5.15 -8.29 -4.66
N LEU A 119 -5.49 -9.18 -5.59
CA LEU A 119 -6.61 -10.10 -5.41
C LEU A 119 -6.40 -10.97 -4.15
N ILE A 120 -5.18 -11.46 -3.95
CA ILE A 120 -4.83 -12.26 -2.75
C ILE A 120 -4.96 -11.40 -1.49
N THR A 121 -4.41 -10.19 -1.51
CA THR A 121 -4.48 -9.24 -0.39
C THR A 121 -5.94 -8.96 0.02
N ALA A 122 -6.79 -8.62 -0.95
CA ALA A 122 -8.16 -8.23 -0.68
C ALA A 122 -9.06 -9.40 -0.30
N LYS A 123 -9.03 -10.49 -1.10
CA LYS A 123 -9.97 -11.60 -0.94
C LYS A 123 -9.64 -12.51 0.23
N TYR A 124 -8.36 -12.78 0.48
CA TYR A 124 -7.95 -13.82 1.43
C TYR A 124 -7.30 -13.28 2.71
N TRP A 125 -6.84 -12.05 2.73
CA TRP A 125 -6.28 -11.42 3.92
C TRP A 125 -7.23 -10.38 4.52
N HIS A 126 -7.67 -9.38 3.73
CA HIS A 126 -8.72 -8.44 4.16
C HIS A 126 -10.11 -9.09 4.22
N CYS A 127 -10.32 -10.19 3.47
CA CYS A 127 -11.61 -10.91 3.37
C CYS A 127 -12.76 -10.00 2.91
N VAL A 128 -12.49 -9.09 1.98
CA VAL A 128 -13.54 -8.25 1.41
C VAL A 128 -14.48 -9.05 0.53
N ASN A 129 -15.73 -8.63 0.46
CA ASN A 129 -16.77 -9.26 -0.36
C ASN A 129 -17.63 -8.18 -1.06
N PRO A 130 -18.41 -8.52 -2.10
CA PRO A 130 -19.19 -7.55 -2.86
C PRO A 130 -20.21 -6.75 -2.05
N ASP A 131 -20.76 -7.35 -1.00
CA ASP A 131 -21.75 -6.69 -0.13
C ASP A 131 -21.08 -5.96 1.05
N GLY A 132 -19.75 -6.03 1.14
CA GLY A 132 -18.97 -5.47 2.23
C GLY A 132 -18.49 -4.04 1.96
N LEU A 133 -18.15 -3.37 3.06
CA LEU A 133 -17.54 -2.05 3.05
C LEU A 133 -16.18 -2.11 3.75
N HIS A 134 -15.12 -1.80 3.02
CA HIS A 134 -13.74 -1.84 3.53
C HIS A 134 -13.21 -0.47 3.90
N LEU A 135 -12.64 -0.35 5.08
CA LEU A 135 -11.89 0.84 5.52
C LEU A 135 -10.41 0.50 5.71
N THR A 136 -9.54 1.21 5.00
CA THR A 136 -8.08 1.23 5.30
C THR A 136 -7.67 2.63 5.74
N ILE A 137 -7.03 2.72 6.90
CA ILE A 137 -6.36 3.95 7.35
C ILE A 137 -4.91 3.88 6.91
N SER A 138 -4.57 4.71 5.93
CA SER A 138 -3.21 4.91 5.42
C SER A 138 -3.14 6.23 4.69
N ASP A 139 -2.03 6.95 4.81
CA ASP A 139 -1.70 8.08 3.95
C ASP A 139 -1.68 7.63 2.48
N THR A 140 -2.28 8.43 1.61
CA THR A 140 -2.41 8.11 0.18
C THR A 140 -1.07 8.13 -0.57
N GLY A 141 -0.05 8.73 -0.01
CA GLY A 141 1.31 8.71 -0.53
C GLY A 141 2.09 7.41 -0.28
N TRP A 142 1.52 6.46 0.48
CA TRP A 142 2.14 5.18 0.81
C TRP A 142 1.55 4.03 0.01
N ALA A 143 2.40 3.08 -0.39
CA ALA A 143 1.97 1.87 -1.10
C ALA A 143 0.83 1.13 -0.38
N LYS A 144 0.82 1.12 0.95
CA LYS A 144 -0.24 0.53 1.77
C LYS A 144 -1.65 1.06 1.44
N ALA A 145 -1.76 2.30 0.99
CA ALA A 145 -3.06 2.82 0.52
C ALA A 145 -3.60 2.01 -0.65
N MET A 146 -2.73 1.56 -1.56
CA MET A 146 -3.15 0.75 -2.71
C MET A 146 -3.53 -0.68 -2.32
N TRP A 147 -2.99 -1.20 -1.21
CA TRP A 147 -3.34 -2.52 -0.70
C TRP A 147 -4.79 -2.60 -0.21
N GLY A 148 -5.30 -1.50 0.35
CA GLY A 148 -6.60 -1.46 0.99
C GLY A 148 -7.61 -0.47 0.40
N LYS A 149 -7.21 0.42 -0.53
CA LYS A 149 -8.11 1.50 -0.99
C LYS A 149 -8.49 1.42 -2.46
N LEU A 150 -8.01 0.46 -3.23
CA LEU A 150 -8.27 0.53 -4.66
C LEU A 150 -8.37 -0.84 -5.34
N TYR A 151 -7.24 -1.40 -5.76
CA TYR A 151 -7.22 -2.43 -6.79
C TYR A 151 -7.86 -3.75 -6.37
N GLY A 152 -7.41 -4.34 -5.28
CA GLY A 152 -7.90 -5.62 -4.83
C GLY A 152 -9.36 -5.58 -4.42
N GLN A 153 -9.78 -4.52 -3.74
CA GLN A 153 -11.16 -4.31 -3.32
C GLN A 153 -12.10 -4.20 -4.52
N TRP A 154 -11.72 -3.43 -5.54
CA TRP A 154 -12.52 -3.30 -6.76
C TRP A 154 -12.55 -4.58 -7.60
N LEU A 155 -11.44 -5.35 -7.63
CA LEU A 155 -11.44 -6.68 -8.25
C LEU A 155 -12.38 -7.67 -7.52
N CYS A 156 -12.62 -7.44 -6.23
CA CYS A 156 -13.56 -8.22 -5.42
C CYS A 156 -14.96 -7.57 -5.35
N GLU A 157 -15.22 -6.51 -6.15
CA GLU A 157 -16.49 -5.78 -6.20
C GLU A 157 -16.91 -5.17 -4.85
N ALA A 158 -15.98 -4.99 -3.92
CA ALA A 158 -16.23 -4.46 -2.58
C ALA A 158 -16.34 -2.92 -2.56
N GLY A 159 -17.22 -2.40 -1.73
CA GLY A 159 -17.31 -0.99 -1.42
C GLY A 159 -16.10 -0.49 -0.65
N LEU A 160 -15.69 0.77 -0.90
CA LEU A 160 -14.63 1.43 -0.14
C LEU A 160 -15.22 2.56 0.69
N PHE A 161 -14.94 2.53 1.99
CA PHE A 161 -15.20 3.65 2.87
C PHE A 161 -13.98 4.58 2.90
N VAL A 162 -14.17 5.79 2.43
CA VAL A 162 -13.15 6.84 2.45
C VAL A 162 -13.56 7.89 3.47
N TYR A 163 -12.66 8.17 4.40
CA TYR A 163 -12.87 9.18 5.44
C TYR A 163 -11.67 10.13 5.43
N ASP A 164 -11.95 11.39 5.19
CA ASP A 164 -10.97 12.44 5.17
C ASP A 164 -10.82 13.07 6.56
N PHE A 165 -9.57 13.22 7.01
CA PHE A 165 -9.24 13.83 8.31
C PHE A 165 -7.81 14.35 8.31
N ASP A 166 -7.58 15.50 8.94
CA ASP A 166 -6.25 16.06 9.12
C ASP A 166 -5.45 15.32 10.19
N ARG A 167 -6.12 14.96 11.28
CA ARG A 167 -5.53 14.24 12.40
C ARG A 167 -6.43 13.08 12.82
N PHE A 168 -5.84 11.93 13.04
CA PHE A 168 -6.56 10.76 13.52
C PHE A 168 -7.01 10.93 14.97
N HIS A 169 -8.32 10.82 15.19
CA HIS A 169 -8.96 10.68 16.49
C HIS A 169 -9.83 9.42 16.51
N ALA A 170 -9.51 8.49 17.40
CA ALA A 170 -10.24 7.22 17.45
C ALA A 170 -11.74 7.43 17.73
N ALA A 171 -12.09 8.41 18.57
CA ALA A 171 -13.47 8.76 18.89
C ALA A 171 -14.31 9.19 17.68
N ASP A 172 -13.70 9.74 16.63
CA ASP A 172 -14.39 10.14 15.39
C ASP A 172 -14.62 8.95 14.47
N ILE A 173 -13.66 8.02 14.41
CA ILE A 173 -13.72 6.85 13.52
C ILE A 173 -14.58 5.71 14.08
N LEU A 174 -14.49 5.44 15.38
CA LEU A 174 -15.19 4.32 16.01
C LEU A 174 -16.70 4.30 15.78
N PRO A 175 -17.45 5.43 15.84
CA PRO A 175 -18.88 5.44 15.52
C PRO A 175 -19.19 5.09 14.06
N MET A 176 -18.23 5.31 13.13
CA MET A 176 -18.45 5.08 11.71
C MET A 176 -18.62 3.61 11.37
N PHE A 177 -18.02 2.70 12.14
CA PHE A 177 -18.16 1.26 11.92
C PHE A 177 -19.63 0.84 11.92
N LYS A 178 -20.37 1.18 12.97
CA LYS A 178 -21.80 0.89 13.05
C LYS A 178 -22.62 1.70 12.07
N LYS A 179 -22.35 3.01 11.99
CA LYS A 179 -23.12 3.95 11.18
C LYS A 179 -23.17 3.55 9.71
N TYR A 180 -22.06 3.08 9.17
CA TYR A 180 -21.93 2.73 7.74
C TYR A 180 -21.85 1.22 7.49
N GLY A 181 -21.83 0.38 8.52
CA GLY A 181 -21.74 -1.06 8.37
C GLY A 181 -20.38 -1.50 7.79
N ILE A 182 -19.28 -0.92 8.28
CA ILE A 182 -17.93 -1.29 7.83
C ILE A 182 -17.65 -2.73 8.24
N THR A 183 -17.40 -3.60 7.25
CA THR A 183 -17.24 -5.05 7.47
C THR A 183 -15.80 -5.47 7.62
N THR A 184 -14.87 -4.76 6.97
CA THR A 184 -13.44 -5.10 7.05
C THR A 184 -12.59 -3.85 7.27
N PHE A 185 -11.53 -3.99 8.06
CA PHE A 185 -10.75 -2.86 8.53
C PHE A 185 -9.25 -3.15 8.47
N CYS A 186 -8.46 -2.19 7.99
CA CYS A 186 -6.99 -2.24 8.01
C CYS A 186 -6.44 -0.92 8.54
N ALA A 187 -5.52 -1.01 9.49
CA ALA A 187 -4.82 0.16 10.02
C ALA A 187 -3.38 -0.18 10.44
N PRO A 188 -2.49 0.82 10.58
CA PRO A 188 -1.19 0.61 11.22
C PRO A 188 -1.32 0.38 12.74
N PRO A 189 -0.32 -0.23 13.40
CA PRO A 189 -0.32 -0.51 14.85
C PRO A 189 -0.61 0.71 15.71
N THR A 190 -0.12 1.87 15.30
CA THR A 190 -0.35 3.15 16.00
C THR A 190 -1.82 3.48 16.15
N MET A 191 -2.63 3.22 15.11
CA MET A 191 -4.07 3.49 15.15
C MET A 191 -4.79 2.54 16.09
N TYR A 192 -4.45 1.25 16.07
CA TYR A 192 -4.99 0.29 17.03
C TYR A 192 -4.63 0.66 18.48
N ARG A 193 -3.38 1.11 18.73
CA ARG A 193 -2.99 1.64 20.06
C ARG A 193 -3.79 2.87 20.49
N MET A 194 -4.20 3.71 19.54
CA MET A 194 -5.08 4.85 19.87
C MET A 194 -6.52 4.41 20.13
N MET A 195 -7.02 3.44 19.36
CA MET A 195 -8.38 2.91 19.54
C MET A 195 -8.56 2.25 20.91
N ILE A 196 -7.63 1.44 21.40
CA ILE A 196 -7.74 0.77 22.69
C ILE A 196 -7.61 1.72 23.90
N LYS A 197 -7.24 2.98 23.71
CA LYS A 197 -7.27 4.01 24.75
C LYS A 197 -8.68 4.56 24.97
N GLU A 198 -9.57 4.38 24.00
CA GLU A 198 -10.98 4.71 24.15
C GLU A 198 -11.72 3.61 24.93
N ASP A 199 -12.83 3.99 25.53
CA ASP A 199 -13.76 3.02 26.12
C ASP A 199 -14.53 2.30 25.00
N LEU A 200 -13.95 1.21 24.48
CA LEU A 200 -14.51 0.47 23.36
C LEU A 200 -15.88 -0.15 23.66
N THR A 201 -16.28 -0.25 24.93
CA THR A 201 -17.61 -0.76 25.29
C THR A 201 -18.75 0.19 24.88
N LYS A 202 -18.42 1.44 24.56
CA LYS A 202 -19.37 2.46 24.06
C LYS A 202 -19.62 2.38 22.55
N TYR A 203 -18.83 1.59 21.82
CA TYR A 203 -18.89 1.51 20.37
C TYR A 203 -19.32 0.11 19.91
N ASP A 204 -20.17 0.07 18.91
CA ASP A 204 -20.61 -1.18 18.31
C ASP A 204 -19.74 -1.49 17.08
N LEU A 205 -18.84 -2.47 17.23
CA LEU A 205 -17.97 -2.98 16.17
C LEU A 205 -18.45 -4.33 15.60
N SER A 206 -19.70 -4.72 15.89
CA SER A 206 -20.26 -6.04 15.48
C SER A 206 -20.36 -6.23 13.97
N SER A 207 -20.30 -5.15 13.18
CA SER A 207 -20.24 -5.23 11.72
C SER A 207 -18.87 -5.68 11.20
N VAL A 208 -17.80 -5.56 12.01
CA VAL A 208 -16.43 -5.87 11.56
C VAL A 208 -16.19 -7.37 11.63
N GLU A 209 -16.04 -7.98 10.48
CA GLU A 209 -15.77 -9.42 10.32
C GLU A 209 -14.27 -9.71 10.29
N ARG A 210 -13.47 -8.74 9.85
CA ARG A 210 -12.03 -8.91 9.69
C ARG A 210 -11.27 -7.62 9.97
N ALA A 211 -10.25 -7.71 10.82
CA ALA A 211 -9.28 -6.65 11.07
C ALA A 211 -7.88 -7.10 10.64
N THR A 212 -7.12 -6.24 9.98
CA THR A 212 -5.79 -6.56 9.45
C THR A 212 -4.79 -5.47 9.77
N ILE A 213 -3.51 -5.86 9.82
CA ILE A 213 -2.40 -4.96 10.14
C ILE A 213 -1.16 -5.33 9.33
N ALA A 214 -0.47 -4.33 8.81
CA ALA A 214 0.83 -4.49 8.16
C ALA A 214 1.66 -3.21 8.30
N GLY A 215 2.97 -3.34 8.05
CA GLY A 215 3.95 -2.25 8.08
C GLY A 215 4.84 -2.26 9.32
N GLU A 216 4.35 -2.76 10.45
CA GLU A 216 5.09 -2.96 11.69
C GLU A 216 4.50 -4.16 12.43
N ALA A 217 5.29 -4.81 13.29
CA ALA A 217 4.78 -5.85 14.17
C ALA A 217 3.76 -5.29 15.16
N LEU A 218 2.67 -6.02 15.39
CA LEU A 218 1.70 -5.67 16.41
C LEU A 218 2.18 -6.09 17.78
N ASN A 219 2.16 -5.14 18.73
CA ASN A 219 2.42 -5.48 20.13
C ASN A 219 1.35 -6.47 20.64
N PRO A 220 1.74 -7.64 21.21
CA PRO A 220 0.79 -8.64 21.71
C PRO A 220 -0.22 -8.10 22.72
N GLU A 221 0.16 -7.11 23.52
CA GLU A 221 -0.76 -6.48 24.48
C GLU A 221 -1.92 -5.75 23.79
N VAL A 222 -1.62 -5.01 22.72
CA VAL A 222 -2.65 -4.30 21.92
C VAL A 222 -3.60 -5.30 21.28
N PHE A 223 -3.06 -6.41 20.75
CA PHE A 223 -3.87 -7.48 20.20
C PHE A 223 -4.80 -8.08 21.25
N ASN A 224 -4.26 -8.50 22.40
CA ASN A 224 -5.02 -9.14 23.48
C ASN A 224 -6.12 -8.22 24.04
N GLN A 225 -5.82 -6.93 24.19
CA GLN A 225 -6.80 -5.95 24.65
C GLN A 225 -7.92 -5.75 23.63
N LEU A 226 -7.60 -5.63 22.34
CA LEU A 226 -8.60 -5.47 21.29
C LEU A 226 -9.50 -6.73 21.22
N GLU A 227 -8.91 -7.92 21.18
CA GLU A 227 -9.66 -9.18 21.17
C GLU A 227 -10.55 -9.33 22.39
N LYS A 228 -10.05 -9.03 23.58
CA LYS A 228 -10.82 -9.07 24.84
C LYS A 228 -12.02 -8.13 24.84
N LEU A 229 -11.84 -6.90 24.31
CA LEU A 229 -12.86 -5.86 24.36
C LEU A 229 -13.90 -5.96 23.23
N THR A 230 -13.49 -6.48 22.08
CA THR A 230 -14.32 -6.45 20.85
C THR A 230 -14.57 -7.83 20.24
N GLY A 231 -13.83 -8.85 20.64
CA GLY A 231 -13.84 -10.16 20.00
C GLY A 231 -13.07 -10.21 18.66
N LEU A 232 -12.54 -9.08 18.19
CA LEU A 232 -11.84 -8.99 16.91
C LEU A 232 -10.38 -9.46 17.02
N LYS A 233 -10.01 -10.38 16.15
CA LYS A 233 -8.61 -10.77 15.95
C LYS A 233 -8.00 -9.95 14.82
N VAL A 234 -6.85 -9.35 15.08
CA VAL A 234 -6.12 -8.59 14.07
C VAL A 234 -5.14 -9.52 13.35
N MET A 235 -5.26 -9.62 12.04
CA MET A 235 -4.45 -10.51 11.22
C MET A 235 -3.26 -9.74 10.64
N GLU A 236 -2.07 -10.19 11.00
CA GLU A 236 -0.82 -9.61 10.55
C GLU A 236 -0.47 -10.05 9.14
N GLY A 237 0.31 -9.23 8.44
CA GLY A 237 0.85 -9.52 7.13
C GLY A 237 2.08 -8.68 6.82
N PHE A 238 2.93 -9.22 5.96
CA PHE A 238 4.18 -8.62 5.51
C PHE A 238 4.17 -8.41 4.00
N GLY A 239 4.75 -7.31 3.60
CA GLY A 239 5.09 -6.94 2.23
C GLY A 239 5.70 -5.54 2.21
N GLN A 240 6.13 -5.12 1.04
CA GLN A 240 6.89 -3.88 0.83
C GLN A 240 6.24 -3.01 -0.25
N SER A 241 6.80 -1.82 -0.50
CA SER A 241 6.41 -1.01 -1.66
C SER A 241 6.71 -1.71 -2.98
N GLU A 242 7.70 -2.58 -2.98
CA GLU A 242 8.16 -3.41 -4.09
C GLU A 242 7.25 -4.62 -4.37
N THR A 243 6.32 -4.94 -3.45
CA THR A 243 5.50 -6.15 -3.52
C THR A 243 4.02 -5.86 -3.23
N THR A 244 3.17 -6.88 -3.38
CA THR A 244 1.89 -6.96 -2.68
C THR A 244 2.08 -7.75 -1.38
N LEU A 245 1.02 -8.32 -0.80
CA LEU A 245 1.11 -9.16 0.40
C LEU A 245 1.93 -10.42 0.12
N VAL A 246 3.10 -10.54 0.73
CA VAL A 246 4.05 -11.66 0.55
C VAL A 246 3.77 -12.77 1.55
N ILE A 247 3.62 -12.42 2.82
CA ILE A 247 3.34 -13.32 3.94
C ILE A 247 2.13 -12.78 4.67
N GLY A 248 1.20 -13.64 5.08
CA GLY A 248 0.00 -13.17 5.77
C GLY A 248 -0.77 -14.27 6.50
N ASN A 249 -1.54 -13.85 7.50
CA ASN A 249 -2.52 -14.69 8.17
C ASN A 249 -3.80 -14.72 7.33
N LEU A 250 -3.82 -15.57 6.31
CA LEU A 250 -4.93 -15.68 5.37
C LEU A 250 -6.15 -16.39 6.02
N VAL A 251 -7.33 -16.17 5.45
CA VAL A 251 -8.54 -16.90 5.83
C VAL A 251 -8.31 -18.41 5.71
N GLY A 252 -8.80 -19.18 6.68
CA GLY A 252 -8.63 -20.63 6.72
C GLY A 252 -7.28 -21.10 7.28
N THR A 253 -6.36 -20.19 7.61
CA THR A 253 -5.10 -20.53 8.30
C THR A 253 -5.28 -20.33 9.81
N PRO A 254 -4.78 -21.25 10.66
CA PRO A 254 -4.71 -20.99 12.10
C PRO A 254 -3.95 -19.70 12.38
N HIS A 255 -4.46 -18.89 13.29
CA HIS A 255 -3.77 -17.67 13.70
C HIS A 255 -2.74 -17.95 14.80
N LYS A 256 -1.50 -17.50 14.62
CA LYS A 256 -0.46 -17.46 15.65
C LYS A 256 -0.11 -16.02 15.95
N LEU A 257 -0.44 -15.57 17.16
CA LEU A 257 -0.20 -14.21 17.63
C LEU A 257 1.28 -13.83 17.52
N GLY A 258 1.57 -12.68 16.90
CA GLY A 258 2.92 -12.18 16.69
C GLY A 258 3.62 -12.74 15.46
N SER A 259 3.01 -13.73 14.77
CA SER A 259 3.50 -14.21 13.49
C SER A 259 2.98 -13.37 12.33
N MET A 260 3.86 -13.10 11.37
CA MET A 260 3.45 -12.51 10.08
C MET A 260 2.48 -13.40 9.29
N GLY A 261 2.36 -14.70 9.65
CA GLY A 261 1.59 -15.69 8.93
C GLY A 261 2.45 -16.63 8.09
N LYS A 262 1.88 -17.10 6.97
CA LYS A 262 2.55 -17.97 6.00
C LYS A 262 2.70 -17.28 4.66
N PRO A 263 3.64 -17.72 3.80
CA PRO A 263 3.73 -17.25 2.42
C PRO A 263 2.38 -17.33 1.71
N THR A 264 2.05 -16.27 0.99
CA THR A 264 0.84 -16.28 0.16
C THR A 264 1.06 -17.15 -1.07
N PRO A 265 0.01 -17.71 -1.68
CA PRO A 265 0.15 -18.58 -2.84
C PRO A 265 0.71 -17.87 -4.08
N LEU A 266 0.85 -16.55 -4.04
CA LEU A 266 1.40 -15.75 -5.13
C LEU A 266 2.93 -15.80 -5.18
N TYR A 267 3.60 -16.02 -4.04
CA TYR A 267 5.04 -15.90 -3.90
C TYR A 267 5.69 -17.18 -3.39
N ASP A 268 6.73 -17.67 -4.07
CA ASP A 268 7.64 -18.70 -3.54
C ASP A 268 8.67 -18.01 -2.64
N VAL A 269 8.41 -18.02 -1.33
CA VAL A 269 9.21 -17.32 -0.32
C VAL A 269 10.21 -18.27 0.31
N ARG A 270 11.47 -17.85 0.37
CA ARG A 270 12.59 -18.54 1.01
C ARG A 270 13.22 -17.65 2.08
N LEU A 271 13.94 -18.28 3.01
CA LEU A 271 14.83 -17.60 3.94
C LEU A 271 16.25 -17.97 3.57
N LEU A 272 17.06 -16.98 3.21
CA LEU A 272 18.42 -17.20 2.69
C LEU A 272 19.47 -16.62 3.63
N ASP A 273 20.60 -17.33 3.74
CA ASP A 273 21.81 -16.81 4.37
C ASP A 273 22.52 -15.79 3.44
N PRO A 274 23.61 -15.14 3.90
CA PRO A 274 24.39 -14.23 3.06
C PRO A 274 25.02 -14.90 1.81
N ASP A 275 25.25 -16.22 1.85
CA ASP A 275 25.83 -16.99 0.75
C ASP A 275 24.76 -17.45 -0.26
N GLY A 276 23.47 -17.18 0.01
CA GLY A 276 22.34 -17.51 -0.86
C GLY A 276 21.76 -18.91 -0.64
N ASN A 277 22.17 -19.62 0.41
CA ASN A 277 21.60 -20.91 0.75
C ASN A 277 20.33 -20.77 1.60
N GLU A 278 19.37 -21.68 1.44
CA GLU A 278 18.18 -21.71 2.29
C GLU A 278 18.55 -22.13 3.71
N VAL A 279 18.15 -21.31 4.72
CA VAL A 279 18.41 -21.61 6.13
C VAL A 279 17.42 -22.66 6.66
N PRO A 280 17.85 -23.52 7.61
CA PRO A 280 16.98 -24.48 8.29
C PRO A 280 15.83 -23.79 9.04
N THR A 281 14.77 -24.57 9.32
CA THR A 281 13.67 -24.14 10.20
C THR A 281 14.21 -23.76 11.57
N GLY A 282 13.77 -22.61 12.10
CA GLY A 282 14.22 -22.04 13.38
C GLY A 282 15.42 -21.11 13.25
N GLU A 283 16.10 -21.06 12.12
CA GLU A 283 17.21 -20.14 11.89
C GLU A 283 16.77 -18.86 11.18
N ILE A 284 17.49 -17.79 11.46
CA ILE A 284 17.23 -16.47 10.85
C ILE A 284 17.85 -16.41 9.46
N GLY A 285 17.06 -15.99 8.49
CA GLY A 285 17.50 -15.69 7.13
C GLY A 285 16.81 -14.46 6.57
N GLU A 286 17.33 -13.97 5.47
CA GLU A 286 16.71 -12.88 4.72
C GLU A 286 15.52 -13.41 3.92
N ILE A 287 14.39 -12.70 3.99
CA ILE A 287 13.22 -13.01 3.18
C ILE A 287 13.57 -12.79 1.70
N ALA A 288 13.45 -13.83 0.91
CA ALA A 288 13.69 -13.80 -0.52
C ALA A 288 12.50 -14.38 -1.30
N ILE A 289 12.18 -13.75 -2.42
CA ILE A 289 11.12 -14.23 -3.33
C ILE A 289 11.78 -14.83 -4.56
N ARG A 290 11.49 -16.09 -4.86
CA ARG A 290 12.04 -16.76 -6.02
C ARG A 290 11.51 -16.15 -7.33
N THR A 291 12.41 -15.82 -8.23
CA THR A 291 12.11 -15.21 -9.54
C THR A 291 12.73 -15.96 -10.71
N ALA A 292 13.37 -17.10 -10.47
CA ALA A 292 14.04 -17.89 -11.51
C ALA A 292 13.11 -18.33 -12.65
N ASP A 293 11.83 -18.57 -12.34
CA ASP A 293 10.82 -18.98 -13.31
C ASP A 293 9.96 -17.80 -13.83
N GLY A 294 10.41 -16.56 -13.56
CA GLY A 294 9.74 -15.32 -13.90
C GLY A 294 9.25 -14.54 -12.66
N ALA A 295 9.11 -13.24 -12.81
CA ALA A 295 8.63 -12.39 -11.72
C ALA A 295 7.14 -12.62 -11.47
N PRO A 296 6.71 -12.90 -10.21
CA PRO A 296 5.30 -13.05 -9.87
C PRO A 296 4.53 -11.74 -10.05
N CYS A 297 3.21 -11.83 -10.24
CA CYS A 297 2.35 -10.66 -10.24
C CYS A 297 2.48 -9.87 -8.94
N GLY A 298 2.57 -8.53 -9.04
CA GLY A 298 2.66 -7.68 -7.86
C GLY A 298 4.08 -7.44 -7.35
N LEU A 299 5.09 -8.17 -7.89
CA LEU A 299 6.48 -7.80 -7.67
C LEU A 299 6.85 -6.63 -8.61
N PHE A 300 7.53 -5.60 -8.08
CA PHE A 300 7.99 -4.45 -8.87
C PHE A 300 8.86 -4.88 -10.06
N THR A 301 8.93 -4.07 -11.10
CA THR A 301 9.74 -4.39 -12.28
C THR A 301 11.19 -3.99 -12.11
N GLU A 302 11.44 -2.82 -11.55
CA GLU A 302 12.77 -2.25 -11.37
C GLU A 302 12.72 -1.03 -10.44
N TYR A 303 13.88 -0.58 -9.99
CA TYR A 303 14.05 0.78 -9.51
C TYR A 303 14.31 1.70 -10.70
N TYR A 304 13.45 2.70 -10.87
CA TYR A 304 13.45 3.62 -12.02
C TYR A 304 14.80 4.34 -12.17
N LEU A 305 15.40 4.22 -13.34
CA LEU A 305 16.71 4.77 -13.68
C LEU A 305 17.89 4.31 -12.78
N GLU A 306 17.68 3.26 -11.99
CA GLU A 306 18.69 2.72 -11.07
C GLU A 306 18.90 1.20 -11.31
N PRO A 307 19.45 0.81 -12.48
CA PRO A 307 19.64 -0.60 -12.82
C PRO A 307 20.60 -1.33 -11.86
N ASP A 308 21.63 -0.65 -11.37
CA ASP A 308 22.59 -1.23 -10.41
C ASP A 308 21.89 -1.59 -9.09
N LYS A 309 21.07 -0.70 -8.53
CA LYS A 309 20.29 -0.98 -7.33
C LYS A 309 19.23 -2.08 -7.56
N THR A 310 18.70 -2.17 -8.77
CA THR A 310 17.81 -3.27 -9.14
C THR A 310 18.56 -4.60 -9.13
N ALA A 311 19.78 -4.62 -9.69
CA ALA A 311 20.63 -5.81 -9.71
C ALA A 311 21.10 -6.22 -8.30
N GLU A 312 21.36 -5.26 -7.39
CA GLU A 312 21.73 -5.52 -5.99
C GLU A 312 20.68 -6.34 -5.23
N VAL A 313 19.38 -6.15 -5.54
CA VAL A 313 18.28 -6.86 -4.87
C VAL A 313 17.70 -7.99 -5.71
N ARG A 314 18.02 -8.06 -7.00
CA ARG A 314 17.56 -9.11 -7.93
C ARG A 314 18.72 -9.83 -8.57
N HIS A 315 19.16 -10.88 -7.93
CA HIS A 315 20.26 -11.72 -8.41
C HIS A 315 20.04 -13.18 -8.00
N ASP A 316 20.77 -14.08 -8.61
CA ASP A 316 20.77 -15.52 -8.33
C ASP A 316 19.38 -16.19 -8.34
N GLY A 317 18.44 -15.61 -9.13
CA GLY A 317 17.07 -16.12 -9.26
C GLY A 317 16.13 -15.72 -8.11
N TYR A 318 16.51 -14.72 -7.32
CA TYR A 318 15.71 -14.20 -6.21
C TYR A 318 15.59 -12.67 -6.26
N TYR A 319 14.49 -12.18 -5.68
CA TYR A 319 14.39 -10.82 -5.15
C TYR A 319 14.66 -10.89 -3.64
N ARG A 320 15.68 -10.19 -3.17
CA ARG A 320 16.12 -10.10 -1.77
C ARG A 320 15.41 -8.91 -1.13
N CYS A 321 14.57 -9.19 -0.11
CA CYS A 321 13.72 -8.16 0.52
C CYS A 321 14.50 -7.21 1.44
N GLY A 322 15.67 -7.65 1.96
CA GLY A 322 16.42 -6.91 2.98
C GLY A 322 15.86 -7.04 4.40
N ASP A 323 14.72 -7.71 4.58
CA ASP A 323 14.12 -7.98 5.87
C ASP A 323 14.49 -9.38 6.35
N LEU A 324 14.78 -9.52 7.66
CA LEU A 324 15.13 -10.78 8.29
C LEU A 324 13.92 -11.42 8.95
N ALA A 325 13.85 -12.75 8.87
CA ALA A 325 12.81 -13.54 9.54
C ALA A 325 13.34 -14.94 9.89
N TRP A 326 12.59 -15.65 10.70
CA TRP A 326 12.76 -17.08 10.91
C TRP A 326 11.42 -17.79 10.70
N LYS A 327 11.45 -19.09 10.39
CA LYS A 327 10.28 -19.92 10.14
C LYS A 327 10.18 -21.02 11.19
N ASP A 328 8.99 -21.20 11.78
CA ASP A 328 8.73 -22.27 12.73
C ASP A 328 8.40 -23.61 12.02
N GLU A 329 8.28 -24.69 12.83
CA GLU A 329 7.99 -26.04 12.34
C GLU A 329 6.63 -26.16 11.63
N ASP A 330 5.67 -25.28 11.96
CA ASP A 330 4.36 -25.22 11.29
C ASP A 330 4.37 -24.34 10.03
N GLY A 331 5.51 -23.75 9.68
CA GLY A 331 5.72 -22.91 8.51
C GLY A 331 5.23 -21.47 8.66
N PHE A 332 5.05 -20.97 9.89
CA PHE A 332 4.80 -19.57 10.15
C PHE A 332 6.09 -18.77 10.20
N PHE A 333 6.05 -17.56 9.70
CA PHE A 333 7.17 -16.62 9.66
C PHE A 333 7.07 -15.60 10.80
N TRP A 334 8.22 -15.27 11.36
CA TRP A 334 8.36 -14.38 12.50
C TRP A 334 9.49 -13.37 12.24
N TYR A 335 9.32 -12.14 12.75
CA TYR A 335 10.38 -11.12 12.73
C TYR A 335 11.53 -11.48 13.69
#